data_29d6df6eb3ab06a6ee64be37cef2c1ab
#
_entry.id   29d6df6eb3ab06a6ee64be37cef2c1ab
#
_cell.length_a   1.000
_cell.length_b   1.000
_cell.length_c   1.000
_cell.angle_alpha   90.00
_cell.angle_beta   90.00
_cell.angle_gamma   90.00
#
_symmetry.space_group_name_H-M   'P 1'
#
loop_
_entity.id
_entity.type
_entity.pdbx_description
1 polymer ?
#
loop_
_entity_poly.entity_id
_entity_poly.type
_entity_poly.pdbx_seq_one_letter_code
_entity_poly.pdbx_strand_id
1 'polypeptide(L)'
;NRLMENFLISPKEVKERIYSAENGYLLADIREENEFADWNIKGSTNIPINTLISEGNFTAIKEKLTTLPKDKLIITICARGINSQVAASMLRELGYDALSMEKGMKGWNENFDIYKIDFQGFYIVQFVRIGKGCLSYIICDKATSKAAIIEPAIFIDEYEDYIRANGLHAEYIIDTHAHADHFSGGMELAKKINLPYQVNDIDVDKVFSFKSLKDIDVLSLGETKIKLISTPGHTDGSMSLLVNDTALLCGDLLLLESPGRPDLARTKNETVKGAGILFDTIRKLLPRLKDTTRIFPSHFTKTLIRPVTLTLSELKTESKPLTMTDKDEFIDYITSSIP
;
A
#
# COMPACT_ATOMS: atom_id res chain seq x y z
N ASN A 1 -9.00 23.37 28.70
CA ASN A 1 -8.20 22.93 27.54
C ASN A 1 -6.94 22.10 27.88
N ARG A 2 -6.53 22.01 29.15
CA ARG A 2 -5.35 21.22 29.57
C ARG A 2 -5.64 19.75 29.89
N LEU A 3 -6.91 19.34 29.90
CA LEU A 3 -7.34 17.96 30.26
C LEU A 3 -7.47 17.03 29.05
N MET A 4 -7.41 17.54 27.80
CA MET A 4 -7.63 16.73 26.58
C MET A 4 -6.33 16.19 25.93
N GLU A 5 -5.18 16.79 26.18
CA GLU A 5 -3.90 16.40 25.55
C GLU A 5 -3.36 15.05 26.03
N ASN A 6 -3.83 14.52 27.15
CA ASN A 6 -3.34 13.26 27.74
C ASN A 6 -4.11 12.00 27.30
N PHE A 7 -5.02 12.09 26.32
CA PHE A 7 -5.87 10.96 25.92
C PHE A 7 -5.64 10.48 24.50
N LEU A 8 -4.63 11.02 23.83
CA LEU A 8 -4.34 10.68 22.44
C LEU A 8 -3.15 9.73 22.35
N ILE A 9 -3.24 8.82 21.41
CA ILE A 9 -2.16 7.94 20.98
C ILE A 9 -2.02 8.06 19.46
N SER A 10 -0.80 8.21 18.97
CA SER A 10 -0.58 8.31 17.54
C SER A 10 -0.83 6.98 16.84
N PRO A 11 -1.29 6.99 15.56
CA PRO A 11 -1.40 5.76 14.78
C PRO A 11 -0.09 4.97 14.69
N LYS A 12 1.06 5.65 14.72
CA LYS A 12 2.37 5.02 14.74
C LYS A 12 2.60 4.20 16.03
N GLU A 13 2.29 4.76 17.20
CA GLU A 13 2.41 4.04 18.47
C GLU A 13 1.43 2.87 18.56
N VAL A 14 0.20 3.01 18.03
CA VAL A 14 -0.76 1.89 17.90
C VAL A 14 -0.16 0.77 17.05
N LYS A 15 0.45 1.11 15.93
CA LYS A 15 1.12 0.16 15.04
C LYS A 15 2.29 -0.55 15.74
N GLU A 16 3.13 0.18 16.44
CA GLU A 16 4.25 -0.38 17.21
C GLU A 16 3.77 -1.41 18.24
N ARG A 17 2.65 -1.15 18.94
CA ARG A 17 2.03 -2.11 19.87
C ARG A 17 1.53 -3.38 19.17
N ILE A 18 0.91 -3.24 17.98
CA ILE A 18 0.45 -4.39 17.19
C ILE A 18 1.63 -5.28 16.80
N TYR A 19 2.77 -4.71 16.42
CA TYR A 19 3.94 -5.46 15.98
C TYR A 19 4.80 -6.01 17.10
N SER A 20 4.81 -5.36 18.27
CA SER A 20 5.53 -5.86 19.45
C SER A 20 4.86 -7.05 20.11
N ALA A 21 3.70 -7.48 19.62
CA ALA A 21 2.87 -8.53 20.22
C ALA A 21 2.53 -8.29 21.72
N GLU A 22 2.45 -7.03 22.13
CA GLU A 22 1.96 -6.65 23.45
C GLU A 22 0.51 -7.10 23.63
N ASN A 23 0.20 -7.73 24.76
CA ASN A 23 -1.15 -8.25 25.05
C ASN A 23 -1.97 -7.36 26.00
N GLY A 24 -1.41 -6.25 26.45
CA GLY A 24 -1.99 -5.38 27.49
C GLY A 24 -3.02 -4.37 26.98
N TYR A 25 -3.45 -4.42 25.71
CA TYR A 25 -4.39 -3.46 25.13
C TYR A 25 -5.53 -4.13 24.34
N LEU A 26 -6.56 -3.35 24.06
CA LEU A 26 -7.65 -3.70 23.14
C LEU A 26 -7.96 -2.51 22.22
N LEU A 27 -8.01 -2.76 20.92
CA LEU A 27 -8.46 -1.78 19.94
C LEU A 27 -9.97 -1.84 19.83
N ALA A 28 -10.66 -0.79 20.24
CA ALA A 28 -12.12 -0.65 20.20
C ALA A 28 -12.53 0.27 19.06
N ASP A 29 -12.92 -0.31 17.93
CA ASP A 29 -13.45 0.46 16.79
C ASP A 29 -14.92 0.76 17.04
N ILE A 30 -15.23 2.04 17.21
CA ILE A 30 -16.58 2.51 17.57
C ILE A 30 -17.44 2.86 16.37
N ARG A 31 -16.93 2.66 15.14
CA ARG A 31 -17.69 2.90 13.90
C ARG A 31 -18.84 1.89 13.76
N GLU A 32 -19.74 2.19 12.85
CA GLU A 32 -20.85 1.28 12.55
C GLU A 32 -20.36 -0.04 11.94
N GLU A 33 -21.17 -1.10 12.06
CA GLU A 33 -20.80 -2.46 11.67
C GLU A 33 -20.39 -2.57 10.19
N ASN A 34 -21.09 -1.85 9.31
CA ASN A 34 -20.79 -1.82 7.87
C ASN A 34 -19.42 -1.18 7.60
N GLU A 35 -19.10 -0.04 8.23
CA GLU A 35 -17.79 0.61 8.08
C GLU A 35 -16.65 -0.28 8.62
N PHE A 36 -16.91 -0.99 9.71
CA PHE A 36 -15.96 -1.92 10.29
C PHE A 36 -15.76 -3.15 9.39
N ALA A 37 -16.83 -3.69 8.81
CA ALA A 37 -16.76 -4.83 7.90
C ALA A 37 -16.01 -4.51 6.60
N ASP A 38 -16.21 -3.31 6.06
CA ASP A 38 -15.51 -2.86 4.86
C ASP A 38 -13.99 -2.75 5.08
N TRP A 39 -13.59 -2.21 6.22
CA TRP A 39 -12.17 -2.01 6.51
C TRP A 39 -11.93 -1.72 7.99
N ASN A 40 -11.03 -2.47 8.61
CA ASN A 40 -10.69 -2.32 10.03
C ASN A 40 -9.19 -2.56 10.28
N ILE A 41 -8.74 -2.20 11.47
CA ILE A 41 -7.39 -2.56 11.94
C ILE A 41 -7.45 -4.02 12.43
N LYS A 42 -6.57 -4.85 11.90
CA LYS A 42 -6.51 -6.27 12.28
C LYS A 42 -6.37 -6.45 13.80
N GLY A 43 -7.25 -7.25 14.38
CA GLY A 43 -7.29 -7.49 15.83
C GLY A 43 -8.11 -6.48 16.61
N SER A 44 -8.74 -5.50 15.97
CA SER A 44 -9.70 -4.62 16.62
C SER A 44 -11.05 -5.32 16.84
N THR A 45 -11.75 -4.86 17.86
CA THR A 45 -13.11 -5.29 18.20
C THR A 45 -14.07 -4.16 17.89
N ASN A 46 -15.17 -4.47 17.17
CA ASN A 46 -16.18 -3.48 16.87
C ASN A 46 -17.12 -3.26 18.06
N ILE A 47 -17.29 -2.00 18.45
CA ILE A 47 -18.22 -1.53 19.49
C ILE A 47 -19.03 -0.39 18.88
N PRO A 48 -20.06 -0.69 18.07
CA PRO A 48 -20.77 0.32 17.27
C PRO A 48 -21.57 1.26 18.18
N ILE A 49 -21.00 2.42 18.46
CA ILE A 49 -21.57 3.49 19.29
C ILE A 49 -21.47 4.88 18.64
N ASN A 50 -20.93 4.95 17.43
CA ASN A 50 -20.69 6.24 16.77
C ASN A 50 -21.97 7.05 16.55
N THR A 51 -23.05 6.40 16.11
CA THR A 51 -24.40 6.99 15.99
C THR A 51 -24.96 7.38 17.34
N LEU A 52 -24.84 6.53 18.35
CA LEU A 52 -25.31 6.81 19.70
C LEU A 52 -24.64 8.05 20.32
N ILE A 53 -23.36 8.28 20.03
CA ILE A 53 -22.64 9.49 20.46
C ILE A 53 -23.25 10.71 19.76
N SER A 54 -23.52 10.63 18.47
CA SER A 54 -24.11 11.72 17.71
C SER A 54 -25.55 12.06 18.15
N GLU A 55 -26.28 11.08 18.62
CA GLU A 55 -27.64 11.20 19.17
C GLU A 55 -27.66 11.60 20.65
N GLY A 56 -26.52 11.58 21.33
CA GLY A 56 -26.43 11.87 22.77
C GLY A 56 -27.02 10.79 23.68
N ASN A 57 -27.11 9.54 23.20
CA ASN A 57 -27.68 8.42 23.96
C ASN A 57 -26.63 7.80 24.90
N PHE A 58 -26.25 8.55 25.94
CA PHE A 58 -25.19 8.17 26.86
C PHE A 58 -25.48 6.91 27.66
N THR A 59 -26.75 6.58 27.93
CA THR A 59 -27.14 5.35 28.65
C THR A 59 -26.77 4.12 27.82
N ALA A 60 -27.19 4.06 26.56
CA ALA A 60 -26.86 2.94 25.67
C ALA A 60 -25.34 2.82 25.40
N ILE A 61 -24.64 3.95 25.31
CA ILE A 61 -23.18 3.97 25.16
C ILE A 61 -22.53 3.32 26.38
N LYS A 62 -22.92 3.73 27.58
CA LYS A 62 -22.38 3.20 28.86
C LYS A 62 -22.59 1.69 28.97
N GLU A 63 -23.76 1.19 28.62
CA GLU A 63 -24.06 -0.24 28.62
C GLU A 63 -23.07 -1.00 27.70
N LYS A 64 -22.85 -0.54 26.50
CA LYS A 64 -21.88 -1.15 25.56
C LYS A 64 -20.44 -1.05 26.07
N LEU A 65 -20.01 0.11 26.58
CA LEU A 65 -18.62 0.31 27.03
C LEU A 65 -18.31 -0.51 28.30
N THR A 66 -19.26 -0.78 29.17
CA THR A 66 -19.05 -1.59 30.39
C THR A 66 -18.83 -3.08 30.13
N THR A 67 -19.03 -3.54 28.89
CA THR A 67 -18.69 -4.92 28.47
C THR A 67 -17.19 -5.13 28.22
N LEU A 68 -16.43 -4.06 28.15
CA LEU A 68 -14.99 -4.12 27.86
C LEU A 68 -14.17 -4.59 29.05
N PRO A 69 -13.00 -5.23 28.83
CA PRO A 69 -12.13 -5.69 29.90
C PRO A 69 -11.48 -4.50 30.65
N LYS A 70 -11.51 -4.52 31.99
CA LYS A 70 -10.93 -3.44 32.80
C LYS A 70 -9.42 -3.56 33.05
N ASP A 71 -8.86 -4.70 32.75
CA ASP A 71 -7.46 -5.04 32.96
C ASP A 71 -6.58 -4.69 31.72
N LYS A 72 -7.17 -4.07 30.70
CA LYS A 72 -6.48 -3.67 29.47
C LYS A 72 -6.59 -2.17 29.22
N LEU A 73 -5.56 -1.61 28.59
CA LEU A 73 -5.64 -0.30 27.95
C LEU A 73 -6.63 -0.36 26.78
N ILE A 74 -7.67 0.45 26.79
CA ILE A 74 -8.63 0.52 25.68
C ILE A 74 -8.22 1.66 24.75
N ILE A 75 -7.96 1.34 23.48
CA ILE A 75 -7.66 2.33 22.45
C ILE A 75 -8.88 2.45 21.55
N THR A 76 -9.59 3.56 21.67
CA THR A 76 -10.80 3.82 20.89
C THR A 76 -10.47 4.38 19.52
N ILE A 77 -11.20 3.94 18.49
CA ILE A 77 -10.98 4.28 17.10
C ILE A 77 -12.31 4.68 16.46
N CYS A 78 -12.36 5.82 15.77
CA CYS A 78 -13.48 6.20 14.89
C CYS A 78 -12.95 6.64 13.51
N ALA A 79 -13.79 7.14 12.63
CA ALA A 79 -13.36 7.54 11.29
C ALA A 79 -12.31 8.68 11.28
N ARG A 80 -12.46 9.71 12.14
CA ARG A 80 -11.65 10.94 12.13
C ARG A 80 -11.00 11.31 13.47
N GLY A 81 -11.10 10.47 14.49
CA GLY A 81 -10.54 10.73 15.81
C GLY A 81 -11.33 11.72 16.68
N ILE A 82 -12.59 12.03 16.34
CA ILE A 82 -13.45 12.97 17.10
C ILE A 82 -14.31 12.19 18.11
N ASN A 83 -15.20 11.33 17.64
CA ASN A 83 -16.11 10.58 18.50
C ASN A 83 -15.37 9.55 19.37
N SER A 84 -14.22 9.05 18.93
CA SER A 84 -13.38 8.17 19.75
C SER A 84 -12.80 8.87 20.97
N GLN A 85 -12.58 10.19 20.94
CA GLN A 85 -12.21 10.96 22.14
C GLN A 85 -13.34 11.02 23.15
N VAL A 86 -14.59 11.16 22.70
CA VAL A 86 -15.77 11.09 23.57
C VAL A 86 -15.87 9.72 24.25
N ALA A 87 -15.69 8.64 23.46
CA ALA A 87 -15.71 7.28 23.99
C ALA A 87 -14.58 7.04 24.99
N ALA A 88 -13.36 7.49 24.71
CA ALA A 88 -12.22 7.39 25.64
C ALA A 88 -12.47 8.16 26.93
N SER A 89 -13.04 9.37 26.87
CA SER A 89 -13.40 10.16 28.04
C SER A 89 -14.43 9.42 28.90
N MET A 90 -15.49 8.89 28.32
CA MET A 90 -16.51 8.12 29.01
C MET A 90 -15.94 6.84 29.66
N LEU A 91 -15.04 6.13 28.98
CA LEU A 91 -14.35 4.98 29.54
C LEU A 91 -13.53 5.35 30.79
N ARG A 92 -12.83 6.46 30.75
CA ARG A 92 -12.04 6.96 31.90
C ARG A 92 -12.92 7.34 33.07
N GLU A 93 -14.08 7.96 32.84
CA GLU A 93 -15.09 8.21 33.90
C GLU A 93 -15.62 6.91 34.50
N LEU A 94 -15.66 5.82 33.75
CA LEU A 94 -16.04 4.48 34.19
C LEU A 94 -14.88 3.70 34.83
N GLY A 95 -13.69 4.32 34.97
CA GLY A 95 -12.53 3.73 35.64
C GLY A 95 -11.69 2.80 34.75
N TYR A 96 -11.76 2.95 33.43
CA TYR A 96 -10.87 2.27 32.48
C TYR A 96 -9.61 3.10 32.23
N ASP A 97 -8.52 2.44 31.88
CA ASP A 97 -7.42 3.09 31.20
C ASP A 97 -7.77 3.17 29.71
N ALA A 98 -7.86 4.39 29.16
CA ALA A 98 -8.34 4.57 27.80
C ALA A 98 -7.66 5.74 27.09
N LEU A 99 -7.33 5.51 25.81
CA LEU A 99 -6.78 6.49 24.87
C LEU A 99 -7.64 6.52 23.59
N SER A 100 -7.56 7.61 22.84
CA SER A 100 -8.17 7.73 21.50
C SER A 100 -7.08 7.81 20.45
N MET A 101 -7.19 7.02 19.37
CA MET A 101 -6.25 7.12 18.26
C MET A 101 -6.44 8.43 17.49
N GLU A 102 -5.35 9.20 17.37
CA GLU A 102 -5.32 10.47 16.66
C GLU A 102 -5.79 10.32 15.22
N LYS A 103 -6.66 11.25 14.78
CA LYS A 103 -7.26 11.25 13.44
C LYS A 103 -8.02 9.95 13.08
N GLY A 104 -8.16 8.98 13.99
CA GLY A 104 -8.89 7.72 13.79
C GLY A 104 -8.40 6.92 12.57
N MET A 105 -9.33 6.28 11.86
CA MET A 105 -9.00 5.50 10.65
C MET A 105 -8.39 6.35 9.52
N LYS A 106 -8.69 7.67 9.46
CA LYS A 106 -8.01 8.58 8.55
C LYS A 106 -6.51 8.64 8.87
N GLY A 107 -6.14 8.84 10.14
CA GLY A 107 -4.74 8.86 10.56
C GLY A 107 -4.05 7.51 10.36
N TRP A 108 -4.75 6.40 10.60
CA TRP A 108 -4.25 5.07 10.28
C TRP A 108 -3.91 4.90 8.80
N ASN A 109 -4.76 5.43 7.92
CA ASN A 109 -4.57 5.37 6.48
C ASN A 109 -3.42 6.24 5.94
N GLU A 110 -3.00 7.25 6.72
CA GLU A 110 -1.88 8.14 6.38
C GLU A 110 -0.52 7.57 6.81
N ASN A 111 -0.46 6.45 7.53
CA ASN A 111 0.77 5.86 8.02
C ASN A 111 1.43 4.91 7.04
N PHE A 112 2.76 5.03 6.98
CA PHE A 112 3.64 4.12 6.25
C PHE A 112 4.57 3.38 7.20
N ASP A 113 4.84 2.10 6.89
CA ASP A 113 6.04 1.42 7.32
C ASP A 113 7.11 1.60 6.26
N ILE A 114 8.33 1.87 6.69
CA ILE A 114 9.43 2.14 5.79
C ILE A 114 10.50 1.07 5.99
N TYR A 115 10.84 0.37 4.90
CA TYR A 115 11.86 -0.67 4.89
C TYR A 115 12.93 -0.34 3.87
N LYS A 116 14.19 -0.47 4.26
CA LYS A 116 15.34 -0.36 3.36
C LYS A 116 15.83 -1.75 3.00
N ILE A 117 15.94 -2.02 1.69
CA ILE A 117 16.42 -3.28 1.14
C ILE A 117 17.70 -2.99 0.33
N ASP A 118 18.83 -3.51 0.79
CA ASP A 118 20.13 -3.26 0.21
C ASP A 118 20.47 -4.24 -0.93
N PHE A 119 21.07 -3.69 -2.00
CA PHE A 119 21.64 -4.41 -3.13
C PHE A 119 23.08 -3.92 -3.38
N GLN A 120 23.80 -4.59 -4.29
CA GLN A 120 25.11 -4.13 -4.73
C GLN A 120 24.95 -2.87 -5.60
N GLY A 121 25.51 -1.76 -5.17
CA GLY A 121 25.50 -0.47 -5.87
C GLY A 121 24.26 0.40 -5.65
N PHE A 122 23.15 -0.16 -5.18
CA PHE A 122 21.92 0.59 -4.91
C PHE A 122 21.16 0.04 -3.70
N TYR A 123 20.09 0.71 -3.29
CA TYR A 123 19.11 0.19 -2.36
C TYR A 123 17.71 0.63 -2.76
N ILE A 124 16.72 -0.10 -2.31
CA ILE A 124 15.30 0.23 -2.48
C ILE A 124 14.72 0.54 -1.11
N VAL A 125 14.01 1.65 -1.00
CA VAL A 125 13.20 2.00 0.15
C VAL A 125 11.75 1.70 -0.20
N GLN A 126 11.13 0.81 0.54
CA GLN A 126 9.72 0.44 0.39
C GLN A 126 8.89 1.18 1.42
N PHE A 127 7.89 1.91 0.96
CA PHE A 127 6.86 2.53 1.78
C PHE A 127 5.61 1.65 1.73
N VAL A 128 5.24 1.07 2.86
CA VAL A 128 4.08 0.18 2.99
C VAL A 128 2.93 0.95 3.61
N ARG A 129 1.92 1.27 2.84
CA ARG A 129 0.68 1.90 3.32
C ARG A 129 -0.28 0.81 3.78
N ILE A 130 -0.23 0.49 5.08
CA ILE A 130 -0.88 -0.68 5.66
C ILE A 130 -2.40 -0.65 5.46
N GLY A 131 -3.02 0.52 5.63
CA GLY A 131 -4.46 0.68 5.59
C GLY A 131 -5.11 0.46 4.22
N LYS A 132 -4.31 0.42 3.14
CA LYS A 132 -4.81 0.23 1.76
C LYS A 132 -4.09 -0.88 1.00
N GLY A 133 -3.04 -1.45 1.58
CA GLY A 133 -2.24 -2.45 0.88
C GLY A 133 -1.43 -1.89 -0.30
N CYS A 134 -1.23 -0.56 -0.36
CA CYS A 134 -0.45 0.07 -1.42
C CYS A 134 1.02 0.12 -1.04
N LEU A 135 1.87 -0.04 -2.03
CA LEU A 135 3.32 0.00 -1.92
C LEU A 135 3.87 1.06 -2.87
N SER A 136 4.82 1.83 -2.37
CA SER A 136 5.58 2.78 -3.17
C SER A 136 7.06 2.68 -2.83
N TYR A 137 7.92 3.24 -3.67
CA TYR A 137 9.33 2.97 -3.57
C TYR A 137 10.19 4.19 -3.86
N ILE A 138 11.40 4.20 -3.27
CA ILE A 138 12.49 5.05 -3.72
C ILE A 138 13.66 4.13 -4.07
N ILE A 139 14.11 4.14 -5.31
CA ILE A 139 15.35 3.50 -5.76
C ILE A 139 16.47 4.49 -5.59
N CYS A 140 17.54 4.12 -4.89
CA CYS A 140 18.65 5.03 -4.56
C CYS A 140 19.97 4.46 -5.06
N ASP A 141 20.67 5.20 -5.88
CA ASP A 141 22.05 4.89 -6.27
C ASP A 141 23.03 5.25 -5.14
N LYS A 142 23.83 4.30 -4.71
CA LYS A 142 24.76 4.49 -3.56
C LYS A 142 25.93 5.39 -3.88
N ALA A 143 26.37 5.44 -5.13
CA ALA A 143 27.56 6.19 -5.52
C ALA A 143 27.27 7.69 -5.65
N THR A 144 26.06 8.04 -6.10
CA THR A 144 25.71 9.42 -6.47
C THR A 144 24.60 10.03 -5.61
N SER A 145 23.97 9.26 -4.72
CA SER A 145 22.79 9.67 -3.95
C SER A 145 21.60 10.09 -4.82
N LYS A 146 21.59 9.71 -6.10
CA LYS A 146 20.46 9.95 -7.00
C LYS A 146 19.31 9.01 -6.67
N ALA A 147 18.07 9.48 -6.82
CA ALA A 147 16.88 8.74 -6.43
C ALA A 147 15.80 8.77 -7.52
N ALA A 148 15.09 7.65 -7.66
CA ALA A 148 13.87 7.55 -8.46
C ALA A 148 12.70 7.17 -7.52
N ILE A 149 11.60 7.93 -7.59
CA ILE A 149 10.40 7.71 -6.78
C ILE A 149 9.39 6.97 -7.65
N ILE A 150 8.91 5.83 -7.18
CA ILE A 150 8.04 4.92 -7.94
C ILE A 150 6.73 4.74 -7.17
N GLU A 151 5.60 4.90 -7.86
CA GLU A 151 4.25 4.74 -7.30
C GLU A 151 3.95 5.64 -6.09
N PRO A 152 4.32 6.94 -6.09
CA PRO A 152 4.09 7.77 -4.92
C PRO A 152 2.59 7.91 -4.62
N ALA A 153 2.20 7.67 -3.37
CA ALA A 153 0.86 7.95 -2.89
C ALA A 153 0.62 9.48 -2.76
N ILE A 154 -0.64 9.87 -2.57
CA ILE A 154 -1.04 11.29 -2.42
C ILE A 154 -0.41 12.01 -1.20
N PHE A 155 0.19 11.28 -0.27
CA PHE A 155 0.89 11.82 0.91
C PHE A 155 2.35 12.14 0.54
N ILE A 156 2.51 13.07 -0.38
CA ILE A 156 3.81 13.37 -1.03
C ILE A 156 4.89 13.87 -0.06
N ASP A 157 4.50 14.46 1.05
CA ASP A 157 5.43 14.96 2.07
C ASP A 157 6.31 13.84 2.66
N GLU A 158 5.80 12.60 2.76
CA GLU A 158 6.56 11.44 3.23
C GLU A 158 7.80 11.16 2.37
N TYR A 159 7.69 11.28 1.05
CA TYR A 159 8.81 11.07 0.12
C TYR A 159 9.79 12.23 0.15
N GLU A 160 9.30 13.47 0.20
CA GLU A 160 10.16 14.66 0.30
C GLU A 160 10.96 14.68 1.59
N ASP A 161 10.31 14.37 2.72
CA ASP A 161 10.96 14.29 4.02
C ASP A 161 12.03 13.19 4.05
N TYR A 162 11.73 12.03 3.45
CA TYR A 162 12.71 10.95 3.34
C TYR A 162 13.91 11.36 2.48
N ILE A 163 13.67 11.95 1.31
CA ILE A 163 14.72 12.43 0.39
C ILE A 163 15.59 13.48 1.09
N ARG A 164 14.98 14.48 1.71
CA ARG A 164 15.69 15.54 2.41
C ARG A 164 16.51 15.01 3.60
N ALA A 165 15.92 14.17 4.43
CA ALA A 165 16.58 13.61 5.62
C ALA A 165 17.78 12.71 5.27
N ASN A 166 17.79 12.10 4.09
CA ASN A 166 18.86 11.20 3.64
C ASN A 166 19.81 11.84 2.60
N GLY A 167 19.65 13.13 2.31
CA GLY A 167 20.52 13.85 1.36
C GLY A 167 20.45 13.29 -0.06
N LEU A 168 19.27 12.81 -0.48
CA LEU A 168 19.06 12.24 -1.80
C LEU A 168 18.67 13.30 -2.83
N HIS A 169 18.93 13.02 -4.10
CA HIS A 169 18.61 13.86 -5.25
C HIS A 169 17.64 13.14 -6.18
N ALA A 170 16.35 13.51 -6.14
CA ALA A 170 15.35 12.93 -7.02
C ALA A 170 15.62 13.29 -8.49
N GLU A 171 15.60 12.30 -9.39
CA GLU A 171 15.72 12.48 -10.85
C GLU A 171 14.50 11.97 -11.62
N TYR A 172 13.77 11.00 -11.05
CA TYR A 172 12.62 10.41 -11.72
C TYR A 172 11.43 10.28 -10.75
N ILE A 173 10.23 10.51 -11.28
CA ILE A 173 8.95 10.22 -10.64
C ILE A 173 8.15 9.39 -11.63
N ILE A 174 7.85 8.15 -11.28
CA ILE A 174 7.33 7.14 -12.21
C ILE A 174 6.13 6.43 -11.58
N ASP A 175 5.04 6.31 -12.35
CA ASP A 175 4.00 5.32 -12.11
C ASP A 175 4.12 4.20 -13.15
N THR A 176 3.99 2.95 -12.72
CA THR A 176 4.10 1.77 -13.58
C THR A 176 2.87 1.59 -14.44
N HIS A 177 1.72 2.08 -13.98
CA HIS A 177 0.43 2.00 -14.67
C HIS A 177 -0.55 3.07 -14.15
N ALA A 178 -1.66 3.31 -14.85
CA ALA A 178 -2.74 4.12 -14.33
C ALA A 178 -3.55 3.33 -13.30
N HIS A 179 -3.68 3.89 -12.12
CA HIS A 179 -4.38 3.25 -11.00
C HIS A 179 -5.87 3.57 -11.03
N ALA A 180 -6.72 2.54 -10.95
CA ALA A 180 -8.17 2.71 -10.82
C ALA A 180 -8.60 2.91 -9.35
N ASP A 181 -7.84 2.37 -8.40
CA ASP A 181 -8.14 2.29 -6.97
C ASP A 181 -7.13 3.04 -6.08
N HIS A 182 -6.07 3.57 -6.66
CA HIS A 182 -5.00 4.30 -6.00
C HIS A 182 -4.87 5.71 -6.58
N PHE A 183 -5.03 6.73 -5.73
CA PHE A 183 -4.69 8.10 -6.14
C PHE A 183 -3.19 8.30 -6.09
N SER A 184 -2.55 8.32 -7.27
CA SER A 184 -1.14 8.65 -7.36
C SER A 184 -0.88 10.11 -6.96
N GLY A 185 0.17 10.32 -6.15
CA GLY A 185 0.75 11.62 -5.85
C GLY A 185 1.79 12.07 -6.88
N GLY A 186 2.02 11.26 -7.94
CA GLY A 186 3.12 11.46 -8.88
C GLY A 186 3.12 12.81 -9.57
N MET A 187 1.97 13.26 -10.05
CA MET A 187 1.85 14.58 -10.69
C MET A 187 2.05 15.74 -9.72
N GLU A 188 1.49 15.64 -8.51
CA GLU A 188 1.61 16.69 -7.50
C GLU A 188 3.05 16.78 -7.01
N LEU A 189 3.68 15.65 -6.73
CA LEU A 189 5.08 15.58 -6.33
C LEU A 189 6.00 16.13 -7.45
N ALA A 190 5.78 15.71 -8.70
CA ALA A 190 6.52 16.19 -9.86
C ALA A 190 6.48 17.71 -10.01
N LYS A 191 5.29 18.29 -9.87
CA LYS A 191 5.10 19.74 -9.88
C LYS A 191 5.82 20.42 -8.71
N LYS A 192 5.75 19.84 -7.51
CA LYS A 192 6.32 20.42 -6.29
C LYS A 192 7.85 20.46 -6.32
N ILE A 193 8.49 19.40 -6.83
CA ILE A 193 9.96 19.32 -6.91
C ILE A 193 10.52 19.64 -8.31
N ASN A 194 9.66 20.11 -9.21
CA ASN A 194 10.02 20.55 -10.57
C ASN A 194 10.72 19.47 -11.42
N LEU A 195 10.18 18.28 -11.41
CA LEU A 195 10.58 17.15 -12.26
C LEU A 195 9.45 16.72 -13.20
N PRO A 196 9.74 16.08 -14.35
CA PRO A 196 8.70 15.51 -15.18
C PRO A 196 8.06 14.28 -14.49
N TYR A 197 6.73 14.23 -14.47
CA TYR A 197 6.00 13.00 -14.16
C TYR A 197 6.09 12.04 -15.34
N GLN A 198 6.32 10.75 -15.07
CA GLN A 198 6.54 9.73 -16.10
C GLN A 198 5.58 8.55 -15.90
N VAL A 199 4.88 8.22 -16.96
CA VAL A 199 3.92 7.09 -17.03
C VAL A 199 3.78 6.67 -18.50
N ASN A 200 3.27 5.45 -18.78
CA ASN A 200 2.98 5.03 -20.14
C ASN A 200 1.78 5.78 -20.70
N ASP A 201 1.87 6.28 -21.94
CA ASP A 201 0.83 7.08 -22.59
C ASP A 201 -0.39 6.29 -23.08
N ILE A 202 -0.34 4.94 -23.00
CA ILE A 202 -1.50 4.07 -23.28
C ILE A 202 -2.53 4.16 -22.14
N ASP A 203 -2.08 4.30 -20.91
CA ASP A 203 -2.93 4.26 -19.74
C ASP A 203 -3.52 5.62 -19.32
N VAL A 204 -3.06 6.71 -19.90
CA VAL A 204 -3.45 8.06 -19.44
C VAL A 204 -4.01 8.92 -20.56
N ASP A 205 -5.03 9.69 -20.22
CA ASP A 205 -5.53 10.74 -21.11
C ASP A 205 -4.53 11.89 -21.24
N LYS A 206 -4.33 12.40 -22.44
CA LYS A 206 -3.36 13.46 -22.74
C LYS A 206 -3.79 14.86 -22.26
N VAL A 207 -4.49 14.93 -21.11
CA VAL A 207 -4.99 16.19 -20.54
C VAL A 207 -3.98 16.90 -19.65
N PHE A 208 -2.87 16.27 -19.30
CA PHE A 208 -1.81 16.83 -18.48
C PHE A 208 -0.43 16.56 -19.06
N SER A 209 0.57 17.31 -18.58
CA SER A 209 1.95 17.17 -19.06
C SER A 209 2.63 15.99 -18.35
N PHE A 210 3.11 15.02 -19.10
CA PHE A 210 3.90 13.90 -18.64
C PHE A 210 4.93 13.48 -19.67
N LYS A 211 5.93 12.69 -19.27
CA LYS A 211 6.88 12.05 -20.15
C LYS A 211 6.49 10.59 -20.32
N SER A 212 6.24 10.14 -21.53
CA SER A 212 5.86 8.75 -21.81
C SER A 212 7.02 7.80 -21.54
N LEU A 213 6.75 6.74 -20.78
CA LEU A 213 7.62 5.58 -20.64
C LEU A 213 7.49 4.67 -21.85
N LYS A 214 8.59 4.17 -22.35
CA LYS A 214 8.60 3.28 -23.52
C LYS A 214 9.31 1.97 -23.19
N ASP A 215 8.85 0.89 -23.82
CA ASP A 215 9.50 -0.41 -23.74
C ASP A 215 10.95 -0.33 -24.19
N ILE A 216 11.81 -1.13 -23.57
CA ILE A 216 13.26 -1.24 -23.80
C ILE A 216 14.10 0.01 -23.48
N ASP A 217 13.51 1.14 -23.09
CA ASP A 217 14.29 2.27 -22.61
C ASP A 217 15.07 1.90 -21.33
N VAL A 218 16.23 2.54 -21.18
CA VAL A 218 17.06 2.39 -19.99
C VAL A 218 17.28 3.75 -19.34
N LEU A 219 16.74 3.92 -18.14
CA LEU A 219 17.01 5.12 -17.34
C LEU A 219 18.32 4.93 -16.57
N SER A 220 19.14 5.97 -16.57
CA SER A 220 20.39 6.01 -15.82
C SER A 220 20.20 6.80 -14.53
N LEU A 221 20.24 6.11 -13.39
CA LEU A 221 20.19 6.69 -12.07
C LEU A 221 21.61 6.62 -11.46
N GLY A 222 22.46 7.59 -11.80
CA GLY A 222 23.88 7.45 -11.49
C GLY A 222 24.51 6.22 -12.17
N GLU A 223 25.09 5.33 -11.38
CA GLU A 223 25.63 4.05 -11.86
C GLU A 223 24.57 2.95 -11.97
N THR A 224 23.41 3.14 -11.34
CA THR A 224 22.30 2.19 -11.37
C THR A 224 21.52 2.31 -12.68
N LYS A 225 21.21 1.16 -13.30
CA LYS A 225 20.43 1.08 -14.55
C LYS A 225 19.03 0.54 -14.27
N ILE A 226 18.02 1.23 -14.78
CA ILE A 226 16.61 0.84 -14.67
C ILE A 226 16.13 0.56 -16.10
N LYS A 227 15.92 -0.71 -16.44
CA LYS A 227 15.35 -1.13 -17.72
C LYS A 227 13.83 -1.09 -17.63
N LEU A 228 13.20 -0.40 -18.57
CA LEU A 228 11.75 -0.37 -18.73
C LEU A 228 11.31 -1.56 -19.58
N ILE A 229 10.30 -2.27 -19.12
CA ILE A 229 9.74 -3.46 -19.79
C ILE A 229 8.23 -3.28 -19.86
N SER A 230 7.66 -3.31 -21.07
CA SER A 230 6.20 -3.33 -21.25
C SER A 230 5.64 -4.65 -20.74
N THR A 231 4.70 -4.57 -19.83
CA THR A 231 4.11 -5.72 -19.14
C THR A 231 2.58 -5.63 -19.06
N PRO A 232 1.88 -5.56 -20.22
CA PRO A 232 0.44 -5.42 -20.27
C PRO A 232 -0.29 -6.64 -19.68
N GLY A 233 -1.53 -6.43 -19.26
CA GLY A 233 -2.40 -7.48 -18.73
C GLY A 233 -3.28 -6.98 -17.59
N HIS A 234 -2.71 -6.40 -16.54
CA HIS A 234 -3.45 -5.67 -15.53
C HIS A 234 -4.05 -4.39 -16.14
N THR A 235 -3.22 -3.52 -16.71
CA THR A 235 -3.64 -2.48 -17.67
C THR A 235 -2.93 -2.70 -19.01
N ASP A 236 -3.38 -2.00 -20.06
CA ASP A 236 -2.76 -2.12 -21.39
C ASP A 236 -1.41 -1.39 -21.44
N GLY A 237 -1.22 -0.36 -20.62
CA GLY A 237 0.01 0.43 -20.53
C GLY A 237 0.94 0.04 -19.37
N SER A 238 0.66 -1.06 -18.66
CA SER A 238 1.49 -1.50 -17.53
C SER A 238 2.96 -1.68 -17.92
N MET A 239 3.84 -1.17 -17.05
CA MET A 239 5.30 -1.23 -17.20
C MET A 239 5.92 -1.88 -15.97
N SER A 240 7.01 -2.61 -16.16
CA SER A 240 7.87 -3.09 -15.07
C SER A 240 9.26 -2.45 -15.17
N LEU A 241 9.90 -2.23 -14.03
CA LEU A 241 11.22 -1.61 -13.92
C LEU A 241 12.22 -2.64 -13.38
N LEU A 242 13.14 -3.09 -14.21
CA LEU A 242 14.18 -4.04 -13.82
C LEU A 242 15.47 -3.27 -13.48
N VAL A 243 15.84 -3.28 -12.19
CA VAL A 243 16.98 -2.55 -11.64
C VAL A 243 18.19 -3.47 -11.56
N ASN A 244 19.27 -3.12 -12.28
CA ASN A 244 20.54 -3.85 -12.33
C ASN A 244 20.40 -5.38 -12.47
N ASP A 245 19.36 -5.86 -13.19
CA ASP A 245 19.01 -7.28 -13.36
C ASP A 245 18.83 -8.09 -12.06
N THR A 246 18.56 -7.41 -10.92
CA THR A 246 18.45 -8.03 -9.59
C THR A 246 17.15 -7.72 -8.84
N ALA A 247 16.47 -6.63 -9.16
CA ALA A 247 15.20 -6.24 -8.55
C ALA A 247 14.21 -5.81 -9.64
N LEU A 248 12.98 -6.36 -9.58
CA LEU A 248 11.89 -6.04 -10.48
C LEU A 248 10.75 -5.34 -9.71
N LEU A 249 10.55 -4.04 -9.97
CA LEU A 249 9.34 -3.34 -9.56
C LEU A 249 8.30 -3.58 -10.66
N CYS A 250 7.33 -4.42 -10.39
CA CYS A 250 6.47 -5.00 -11.42
C CYS A 250 5.06 -4.42 -11.46
N GLY A 251 4.81 -3.33 -10.73
CA GLY A 251 3.45 -2.80 -10.61
C GLY A 251 2.50 -3.88 -10.10
N ASP A 252 1.35 -3.99 -10.71
CA ASP A 252 0.36 -5.02 -10.43
C ASP A 252 0.41 -6.21 -11.41
N LEU A 253 1.54 -6.39 -12.11
CA LEU A 253 1.74 -7.61 -12.90
C LEU A 253 1.76 -8.87 -12.00
N LEU A 254 2.54 -8.80 -10.92
CA LEU A 254 2.75 -9.90 -9.96
C LEU A 254 2.57 -9.36 -8.53
N LEU A 255 1.54 -9.79 -7.84
CA LEU A 255 1.41 -9.65 -6.39
C LEU A 255 2.02 -10.88 -5.73
N LEU A 256 2.27 -10.84 -4.41
CA LEU A 256 2.88 -12.00 -3.73
C LEU A 256 1.92 -13.20 -3.65
N GLU A 257 0.62 -12.94 -3.67
CA GLU A 257 -0.41 -13.98 -3.58
C GLU A 257 -0.93 -14.46 -4.94
N SER A 258 -0.89 -13.59 -5.96
CA SER A 258 -1.46 -13.88 -7.29
C SER A 258 -0.94 -12.88 -8.33
N PRO A 259 -1.09 -13.12 -9.62
CA PRO A 259 -1.02 -12.06 -10.62
C PRO A 259 -2.10 -10.99 -10.38
N GLY A 260 -1.87 -9.77 -10.88
CA GLY A 260 -2.81 -8.68 -10.79
C GLY A 260 -4.13 -8.95 -11.54
N ARG A 261 -5.18 -8.27 -11.13
CA ARG A 261 -6.52 -8.43 -11.71
C ARG A 261 -6.61 -7.75 -13.08
N PRO A 262 -7.13 -8.42 -14.12
CA PRO A 262 -7.28 -7.83 -15.46
C PRO A 262 -8.63 -7.14 -15.68
N ASP A 263 -9.53 -7.09 -14.66
CA ASP A 263 -10.93 -6.67 -14.79
C ASP A 263 -11.20 -5.19 -14.49
N LEU A 264 -10.22 -4.45 -14.00
CA LEU A 264 -10.39 -3.06 -13.64
C LEU A 264 -10.80 -2.21 -14.86
N ALA A 265 -11.95 -1.53 -14.73
CA ALA A 265 -12.55 -0.71 -15.77
C ALA A 265 -12.83 -1.44 -17.12
N ARG A 266 -13.05 -2.77 -17.10
CA ARG A 266 -13.26 -3.60 -18.29
C ARG A 266 -14.60 -4.35 -18.24
N THR A 267 -15.15 -4.63 -19.42
CA THR A 267 -16.27 -5.57 -19.58
C THR A 267 -15.80 -7.01 -19.36
N LYS A 268 -16.72 -7.95 -19.15
CA LYS A 268 -16.39 -9.37 -18.96
C LYS A 268 -15.53 -9.94 -20.10
N ASN A 269 -15.84 -9.59 -21.36
CA ASN A 269 -15.07 -10.07 -22.50
C ASN A 269 -13.64 -9.47 -22.54
N GLU A 270 -13.53 -8.19 -22.19
CA GLU A 270 -12.22 -7.53 -22.08
C GLU A 270 -11.39 -8.07 -20.92
N THR A 271 -12.03 -8.48 -19.82
CA THR A 271 -11.39 -9.14 -18.69
C THR A 271 -10.75 -10.47 -19.10
N VAL A 272 -11.48 -11.31 -19.83
CA VAL A 272 -10.97 -12.59 -20.38
C VAL A 272 -9.78 -12.34 -21.31
N LYS A 273 -9.90 -11.35 -22.21
CA LYS A 273 -8.80 -10.94 -23.09
C LYS A 273 -7.58 -10.45 -22.28
N GLY A 274 -7.81 -9.62 -21.28
CA GLY A 274 -6.78 -9.12 -20.37
C GLY A 274 -6.05 -10.24 -19.64
N ALA A 275 -6.78 -11.25 -19.14
CA ALA A 275 -6.19 -12.44 -18.51
C ALA A 275 -5.30 -13.22 -19.47
N GLY A 276 -5.72 -13.36 -20.75
CA GLY A 276 -4.90 -13.97 -21.79
C GLY A 276 -3.62 -13.19 -22.11
N ILE A 277 -3.68 -11.85 -22.12
CA ILE A 277 -2.51 -10.98 -22.30
C ILE A 277 -1.58 -11.11 -21.08
N LEU A 278 -2.13 -11.12 -19.87
CA LEU A 278 -1.39 -11.29 -18.63
C LEU A 278 -0.59 -12.60 -18.63
N PHE A 279 -1.23 -13.71 -19.05
CA PHE A 279 -0.55 -14.99 -19.23
C PHE A 279 0.65 -14.89 -20.17
N ASP A 280 0.44 -14.34 -21.38
CA ASP A 280 1.50 -14.19 -22.38
C ASP A 280 2.66 -13.31 -21.87
N THR A 281 2.34 -12.22 -21.19
CA THR A 281 3.32 -11.33 -20.56
C THR A 281 4.16 -12.06 -19.51
N ILE A 282 3.53 -12.79 -18.60
CA ILE A 282 4.21 -13.56 -17.56
C ILE A 282 5.11 -14.64 -18.20
N ARG A 283 4.59 -15.39 -19.18
CA ARG A 283 5.36 -16.45 -19.88
C ARG A 283 6.56 -15.88 -20.65
N LYS A 284 6.46 -14.68 -21.18
CA LYS A 284 7.55 -14.00 -21.88
C LYS A 284 8.59 -13.40 -20.92
N LEU A 285 8.16 -12.89 -19.76
CA LEU A 285 9.01 -12.17 -18.81
C LEU A 285 9.82 -13.12 -17.92
N LEU A 286 9.15 -14.09 -17.27
CA LEU A 286 9.78 -14.91 -16.21
C LEU A 286 11.05 -15.65 -16.68
N PRO A 287 11.14 -16.21 -17.90
CA PRO A 287 12.38 -16.85 -18.36
C PRO A 287 13.57 -15.92 -18.54
N ARG A 288 13.34 -14.61 -18.57
CA ARG A 288 14.39 -13.60 -18.71
C ARG A 288 14.97 -13.12 -17.40
N LEU A 289 14.31 -13.49 -16.29
CA LEU A 289 14.71 -13.12 -14.93
C LEU A 289 15.48 -14.27 -14.27
N LYS A 290 16.39 -13.91 -13.38
CA LYS A 290 17.05 -14.89 -12.51
C LYS A 290 16.10 -15.31 -11.38
N ASP A 291 16.19 -16.55 -10.92
CA ASP A 291 15.40 -17.01 -9.77
C ASP A 291 15.69 -16.22 -8.48
N THR A 292 16.86 -15.59 -8.39
CA THR A 292 17.25 -14.68 -7.30
C THR A 292 16.75 -13.25 -7.45
N THR A 293 16.12 -12.88 -8.60
CA THR A 293 15.55 -11.55 -8.79
C THR A 293 14.47 -11.31 -7.74
N ARG A 294 14.57 -10.20 -6.98
CA ARG A 294 13.55 -9.81 -6.01
C ARG A 294 12.41 -9.08 -6.69
N ILE A 295 11.20 -9.46 -6.33
CA ILE A 295 9.94 -8.95 -6.90
C ILE A 295 9.33 -7.93 -5.93
N PHE A 296 8.98 -6.76 -6.44
CA PHE A 296 8.41 -5.64 -5.71
C PHE A 296 7.09 -5.25 -6.37
N PRO A 297 5.94 -5.69 -5.82
CA PRO A 297 4.60 -5.33 -6.33
C PRO A 297 4.18 -3.91 -5.94
N SER A 298 3.13 -3.36 -6.55
CA SER A 298 2.53 -2.08 -6.12
C SER A 298 1.43 -2.26 -5.06
N HIS A 299 0.91 -3.48 -4.91
CA HIS A 299 -0.11 -3.80 -3.90
C HIS A 299 0.16 -5.14 -3.21
N PHE A 300 -0.47 -5.31 -2.05
CA PHE A 300 -0.60 -6.58 -1.34
C PHE A 300 -1.98 -6.68 -0.70
N THR A 301 -2.46 -7.90 -0.43
CA THR A 301 -3.80 -8.12 0.15
C THR A 301 -3.73 -8.68 1.57
N LYS A 302 -3.20 -9.87 1.74
CA LYS A 302 -3.24 -10.63 2.99
C LYS A 302 -1.88 -10.95 3.58
N THR A 303 -0.79 -10.77 2.83
CA THR A 303 0.54 -11.14 3.28
C THR A 303 0.97 -10.39 4.54
N LEU A 304 1.61 -11.11 5.46
CA LEU A 304 2.28 -10.56 6.63
C LEU A 304 3.80 -10.41 6.45
N ILE A 305 4.30 -10.80 5.27
CA ILE A 305 5.74 -10.68 4.94
C ILE A 305 6.13 -9.21 4.94
N ARG A 306 7.20 -8.89 5.66
CA ARG A 306 7.77 -7.53 5.73
C ARG A 306 9.30 -7.58 5.62
N PRO A 307 9.94 -6.80 4.76
CA PRO A 307 9.30 -6.02 3.68
C PRO A 307 8.49 -6.89 2.72
N VAL A 308 7.55 -6.28 1.98
CA VAL A 308 6.66 -6.99 1.02
C VAL A 308 7.44 -7.28 -0.26
N THR A 309 8.19 -8.36 -0.27
CA THR A 309 9.01 -8.80 -1.41
C THR A 309 9.40 -10.26 -1.25
N LEU A 310 9.47 -10.99 -2.34
CA LEU A 310 10.00 -12.34 -2.45
C LEU A 310 11.00 -12.42 -3.61
N THR A 311 11.88 -13.39 -3.60
CA THR A 311 12.63 -13.77 -4.81
C THR A 311 11.67 -14.43 -5.82
N LEU A 312 12.04 -14.42 -7.09
CA LEU A 312 11.24 -15.10 -8.13
C LEU A 312 11.06 -16.60 -7.82
N SER A 313 12.08 -17.24 -7.27
CA SER A 313 12.01 -18.66 -6.85
C SER A 313 10.95 -18.88 -5.76
N GLU A 314 10.97 -18.06 -4.70
CA GLU A 314 9.97 -18.09 -3.63
C GLU A 314 8.57 -17.82 -4.17
N LEU A 315 8.43 -16.79 -5.01
CA LEU A 315 7.14 -16.40 -5.59
C LEU A 315 6.53 -17.53 -6.46
N LYS A 316 7.34 -18.24 -7.23
CA LYS A 316 6.89 -19.42 -8.00
C LYS A 316 6.35 -20.54 -7.11
N THR A 317 6.83 -20.66 -5.88
CA THR A 317 6.36 -21.64 -4.90
C THR A 317 5.05 -21.21 -4.26
N GLU A 318 4.90 -19.91 -3.98
CA GLU A 318 3.72 -19.37 -3.29
C GLU A 318 2.52 -19.13 -4.23
N SER A 319 2.77 -18.81 -5.51
CA SER A 319 1.74 -18.43 -6.47
C SER A 319 1.53 -19.46 -7.56
N LYS A 320 0.52 -20.34 -7.38
CA LYS A 320 0.16 -21.38 -8.36
C LYS A 320 0.02 -20.89 -9.80
N PRO A 321 -0.63 -19.73 -10.11
CA PRO A 321 -0.75 -19.24 -11.49
C PRO A 321 0.57 -19.05 -12.23
N LEU A 322 1.65 -18.75 -11.51
CA LEU A 322 2.97 -18.56 -12.14
C LEU A 322 3.58 -19.84 -12.72
N THR A 323 3.13 -20.99 -12.28
CA THR A 323 3.60 -22.30 -12.75
C THR A 323 2.64 -22.94 -13.76
N MET A 324 1.45 -22.40 -13.98
CA MET A 324 0.49 -22.89 -14.98
C MET A 324 1.05 -22.73 -16.39
N THR A 325 0.97 -23.79 -17.19
CA THR A 325 1.44 -23.79 -18.58
C THR A 325 0.30 -23.73 -19.60
N ASP A 326 -0.91 -24.11 -19.19
CA ASP A 326 -2.11 -24.02 -20.02
C ASP A 326 -2.74 -22.63 -19.87
N LYS A 327 -3.01 -21.99 -21.01
CA LYS A 327 -3.53 -20.61 -21.05
C LYS A 327 -5.00 -20.55 -20.65
N ASP A 328 -5.80 -21.53 -21.05
CA ASP A 328 -7.23 -21.53 -20.76
C ASP A 328 -7.45 -21.84 -19.26
N GLU A 329 -6.68 -22.79 -18.68
CA GLU A 329 -6.68 -23.04 -17.24
C GLU A 329 -6.30 -21.79 -16.44
N PHE A 330 -5.29 -21.02 -16.89
CA PHE A 330 -4.89 -19.77 -16.27
C PHE A 330 -6.00 -18.71 -16.34
N ILE A 331 -6.61 -18.54 -17.51
CA ILE A 331 -7.71 -17.58 -17.69
C ILE A 331 -8.88 -17.93 -16.76
N ASP A 332 -9.29 -19.19 -16.72
CA ASP A 332 -10.37 -19.66 -15.85
C ASP A 332 -10.03 -19.43 -14.37
N TYR A 333 -8.80 -19.74 -13.95
CA TYR A 333 -8.33 -19.49 -12.59
C TYR A 333 -8.42 -18.01 -12.19
N ILE A 334 -7.87 -17.12 -13.03
CA ILE A 334 -7.86 -15.68 -12.75
C ILE A 334 -9.28 -15.12 -12.74
N THR A 335 -10.11 -15.45 -13.74
CA THR A 335 -11.47 -14.91 -13.86
C THR A 335 -12.44 -15.45 -12.82
N SER A 336 -12.26 -16.69 -12.33
CA SER A 336 -13.08 -17.27 -11.25
C SER A 336 -12.77 -16.64 -9.86
N SER A 337 -11.61 -16.04 -9.67
CA SER A 337 -11.20 -15.37 -8.43
C SER A 337 -11.68 -13.91 -8.34
N ILE A 338 -12.29 -13.39 -9.40
CA ILE A 338 -12.85 -12.03 -9.47
C ILE A 338 -14.28 -12.06 -8.90
N PRO A 339 -14.63 -11.16 -7.94
CA PRO A 339 -15.95 -11.11 -7.32
C PRO A 339 -17.08 -10.80 -8.28
#